data_1ca26cb6ba3a44da9a6cfba4ff8c9828
#
_entry.id   1ca26cb6ba3a44da9a6cfba4ff8c9828
#
_cell.length_a   1.000
_cell.length_b   1.000
_cell.length_c   1.000
_cell.angle_alpha   90.00
_cell.angle_beta   90.00
_cell.angle_gamma   90.00
#
_symmetry.space_group_name_H-M   'P 1'
#
loop_
_entity.id
_entity.type
_entity.pdbx_description
1 polymer ?
#
loop_
_entity_poly.entity_id
_entity_poly.type
_entity_poly.pdbx_seq_one_letter_code
_entity_poly.pdbx_strand_id
1 'polypeptide(L)'
;MCLLKGKGMVTAEEVAGFRNGEYWGEDTDLFLDDDLVFFKTLGNGKLRKKNIVGSFLNPFSTMYKRYGKISDDIKNNANLVGEGLIMGGLFVVNRDAVVYQHKEKDFGTVAPIAEVLEAVDDAVQATKK
;
A
#
# COMPACT_ATOMS: atom_id res chain seq x y z
N MET A 1 0.51 -10.71 -1.27
CA MET A 1 0.43 -9.25 -1.25
C MET A 1 -0.46 -8.75 -2.35
N CYS A 2 -1.13 -7.60 -2.17
CA CYS A 2 -2.15 -7.14 -3.09
C CYS A 2 -1.64 -5.98 -3.94
N LEU A 3 -1.67 -6.10 -5.25
CA LEU A 3 -1.46 -5.02 -6.18
C LEU A 3 -2.77 -4.33 -6.43
N LEU A 4 -2.79 -3.03 -6.25
CA LEU A 4 -4.00 -2.26 -6.14
C LEU A 4 -4.13 -1.35 -7.33
N LYS A 5 -5.29 -1.42 -7.96
CA LYS A 5 -5.57 -0.58 -9.07
C LYS A 5 -6.89 0.17 -8.94
N GLY A 6 -6.79 1.46 -9.16
CA GLY A 6 -7.94 2.26 -9.55
C GLY A 6 -8.35 2.02 -11.01
N LYS A 7 -9.49 2.51 -11.45
CA LYS A 7 -10.07 2.40 -12.78
C LYS A 7 -9.14 2.89 -13.91
N GLY A 8 -8.29 2.06 -14.38
CA GLY A 8 -7.40 2.30 -15.49
C GLY A 8 -6.83 0.96 -15.91
N MET A 9 -6.55 0.70 -17.15
CA MET A 9 -6.02 -0.59 -17.58
C MET A 9 -4.58 -0.74 -17.10
N VAL A 10 -4.29 -1.80 -16.35
CA VAL A 10 -2.93 -2.24 -16.10
C VAL A 10 -2.57 -3.13 -17.29
N THR A 11 -1.59 -2.74 -18.03
CA THR A 11 -1.06 -3.59 -19.08
C THR A 11 -0.24 -4.72 -18.45
N ALA A 12 -0.10 -5.84 -19.16
CA ALA A 12 0.76 -6.93 -18.72
C ALA A 12 2.21 -6.46 -18.52
N GLU A 13 2.67 -5.49 -19.30
CA GLU A 13 3.99 -4.88 -19.21
C GLU A 13 4.16 -4.07 -17.92
N GLU A 14 3.14 -3.30 -17.52
CA GLU A 14 3.17 -2.54 -16.27
C GLU A 14 3.21 -3.48 -15.06
N VAL A 15 2.43 -4.57 -15.09
CA VAL A 15 2.46 -5.60 -14.03
C VAL A 15 3.83 -6.27 -13.97
N ALA A 16 4.39 -6.63 -15.13
CA ALA A 16 5.72 -7.23 -15.20
C ALA A 16 6.80 -6.26 -14.68
N GLY A 17 6.75 -5.01 -15.10
CA GLY A 17 7.67 -3.97 -14.63
C GLY A 17 7.59 -3.75 -13.12
N PHE A 18 6.38 -3.79 -12.55
CA PHE A 18 6.18 -3.67 -11.11
C PHE A 18 6.68 -4.90 -10.35
N ARG A 19 6.45 -6.11 -10.89
CA ARG A 19 6.90 -7.37 -10.30
C ARG A 19 8.42 -7.51 -10.34
N ASN A 20 9.05 -7.08 -11.43
CA ASN A 20 10.49 -7.16 -11.63
C ASN A 20 11.25 -6.01 -10.96
N GLY A 21 10.54 -5.02 -10.43
CA GLY A 21 11.13 -3.95 -9.64
C GLY A 21 11.69 -4.47 -8.32
N GLU A 22 12.77 -3.89 -7.86
CA GLU A 22 13.49 -4.27 -6.62
C GLU A 22 12.66 -4.13 -5.33
N TYR A 23 11.42 -3.65 -5.45
CA TYR A 23 10.56 -3.34 -4.29
C TYR A 23 9.85 -4.56 -3.71
N TRP A 24 9.73 -5.63 -4.50
CA TRP A 24 8.99 -6.83 -4.14
C TRP A 24 9.88 -8.05 -4.36
N GLY A 25 10.09 -8.83 -3.36
CA GLY A 25 10.83 -10.09 -3.51
C GLY A 25 10.19 -11.02 -4.55
N GLU A 26 10.99 -11.82 -5.21
CA GLU A 26 10.55 -12.77 -6.24
C GLU A 26 9.47 -13.75 -5.74
N ASP A 27 9.49 -14.06 -4.44
CA ASP A 27 8.55 -14.96 -3.78
C ASP A 27 7.25 -14.28 -3.30
N THR A 28 7.01 -13.03 -3.71
CA THR A 28 5.83 -12.30 -3.26
C THR A 28 4.68 -12.44 -4.25
N ASP A 29 3.58 -13.02 -3.82
CA ASP A 29 2.35 -13.07 -4.60
C ASP A 29 1.76 -11.67 -4.80
N LEU A 30 1.40 -11.38 -6.03
CA LEU A 30 0.84 -10.11 -6.45
C LEU A 30 -0.58 -10.32 -6.99
N PHE A 31 -1.54 -9.64 -6.39
CA PHE A 31 -2.95 -9.74 -6.76
C PHE A 31 -3.48 -8.40 -7.25
N LEU A 32 -4.38 -8.43 -8.20
CA LEU A 32 -5.07 -7.26 -8.72
C LEU A 32 -6.41 -7.09 -7.97
N ASP A 33 -6.63 -5.91 -7.42
CA ASP A 33 -7.88 -5.54 -6.73
C ASP A 33 -8.72 -4.61 -7.62
N ASP A 34 -9.38 -5.18 -8.63
CA ASP A 34 -10.16 -4.42 -9.62
C ASP A 34 -11.34 -3.67 -8.98
N ASP A 35 -11.97 -4.27 -7.99
CA ASP A 35 -13.14 -3.72 -7.29
C ASP A 35 -12.78 -2.82 -6.09
N LEU A 36 -11.50 -2.63 -5.84
CA LEU A 36 -10.97 -1.87 -4.70
C LEU A 36 -11.50 -2.39 -3.35
N VAL A 37 -11.69 -3.71 -3.25
CA VAL A 37 -12.25 -4.36 -2.05
C VAL A 37 -11.34 -4.17 -0.85
N PHE A 38 -10.04 -4.32 -1.03
CA PHE A 38 -9.02 -4.09 0.01
C PHE A 38 -9.09 -2.65 0.56
N PHE A 39 -9.13 -1.65 -0.32
CA PHE A 39 -9.20 -0.25 0.09
C PHE A 39 -10.53 0.12 0.74
N LYS A 40 -11.63 -0.44 0.23
CA LYS A 40 -12.95 -0.26 0.85
C LYS A 40 -12.99 -0.87 2.25
N THR A 41 -12.40 -2.05 2.42
CA THR A 41 -12.30 -2.73 3.72
C THR A 41 -11.49 -1.89 4.70
N LEU A 42 -10.34 -1.36 4.28
CA LEU A 42 -9.55 -0.41 5.08
C LEU A 42 -10.35 0.82 5.50
N GLY A 43 -11.26 1.27 4.67
CA GLY A 43 -12.09 2.46 4.89
C GLY A 43 -13.47 2.19 5.49
N ASN A 44 -13.72 0.99 6.05
CA ASN A 44 -15.03 0.59 6.57
C ASN A 44 -16.14 0.72 5.50
N GLY A 45 -15.88 0.17 4.33
CA GLY A 45 -16.79 0.17 3.18
C GLY A 45 -16.68 1.41 2.27
N LYS A 46 -15.82 2.38 2.58
CA LYS A 46 -15.61 3.59 1.78
C LYS A 46 -14.14 3.76 1.39
N LEU A 47 -13.91 4.33 0.20
CA LEU A 47 -12.55 4.70 -0.19
C LEU A 47 -12.05 5.89 0.62
N ARG A 48 -10.91 5.72 1.26
CA ARG A 48 -10.23 6.80 1.98
C ARG A 48 -9.37 7.57 0.98
N LYS A 49 -9.86 8.77 0.59
CA LYS A 49 -9.14 9.66 -0.34
C LYS A 49 -8.58 10.85 0.41
N LYS A 50 -7.36 11.26 0.05
CA LYS A 50 -6.73 12.46 0.57
C LYS A 50 -6.53 13.49 -0.55
N ASN A 51 -6.81 14.74 -0.24
CA ASN A 51 -6.56 15.84 -1.19
C ASN A 51 -5.05 16.13 -1.24
N ILE A 52 -4.42 15.75 -2.34
CA ILE A 52 -2.98 15.95 -2.56
C ILE A 52 -2.64 17.43 -2.70
N VAL A 53 -3.52 18.23 -3.31
CA VAL A 53 -3.22 19.64 -3.61
C VAL A 53 -2.87 20.39 -2.33
N GLY A 54 -3.65 20.24 -1.26
CA GLY A 54 -3.35 20.87 0.03
C GLY A 54 -2.04 20.36 0.67
N SER A 55 -1.67 19.11 0.42
CA SER A 55 -0.45 18.52 0.99
C SER A 55 0.82 18.98 0.25
N PHE A 56 0.73 19.25 -1.06
CA PHE A 56 1.85 19.79 -1.84
C PHE A 56 2.03 21.29 -1.66
N LEU A 57 0.94 22.03 -1.45
CA LEU A 57 1.00 23.48 -1.21
C LEU A 57 1.56 23.83 0.18
N ASN A 58 1.62 22.87 1.10
CA ASN A 58 2.20 23.10 2.42
C ASN A 58 3.63 22.55 2.49
N PRO A 59 4.68 23.39 2.48
CA PRO A 59 6.08 22.96 2.54
C PRO A 59 6.43 22.24 3.86
N PHE A 60 5.62 22.41 4.89
CA PHE A 60 5.78 21.73 6.18
C PHE A 60 5.11 20.36 6.22
N SER A 61 4.38 19.96 5.16
CA SER A 61 3.71 18.66 5.13
C SER A 61 4.74 17.51 5.13
N THR A 62 4.37 16.42 5.76
CA THR A 62 5.19 15.19 5.78
C THR A 62 5.44 14.67 4.38
N MET A 63 4.48 14.84 3.49
CA MET A 63 4.57 14.43 2.09
C MET A 63 5.63 15.24 1.33
N TYR A 64 5.64 16.56 1.48
CA TYR A 64 6.64 17.43 0.85
C TYR A 64 8.06 17.08 1.32
N LYS A 65 8.25 16.88 2.62
CA LYS A 65 9.54 16.50 3.21
C LYS A 65 10.02 15.12 2.73
N ARG A 66 9.11 14.18 2.55
CA ARG A 66 9.42 12.83 2.05
C ARG A 66 9.74 12.86 0.57
N TYR A 67 8.97 13.60 -0.23
CA TYR A 67 9.23 13.75 -1.66
C TYR A 67 10.63 14.30 -1.94
N GLY A 68 11.09 15.27 -1.15
CA GLY A 68 12.45 15.79 -1.25
C GLY A 68 13.56 14.79 -0.90
N LYS A 69 13.23 13.68 -0.21
CA LYS A 69 14.18 12.62 0.15
C LYS A 69 14.19 11.44 -0.81
N ILE A 70 13.22 11.38 -1.73
CA ILE A 70 13.13 10.32 -2.71
C ILE A 70 14.21 10.55 -3.76
N SER A 71 14.98 9.51 -4.10
CA SER A 71 15.99 9.59 -5.15
C SER A 71 15.36 9.94 -6.50
N ASP A 72 16.11 10.60 -7.37
CA ASP A 72 15.62 10.99 -8.68
C ASP A 72 15.30 9.75 -9.55
N ASP A 73 16.00 8.65 -9.34
CA ASP A 73 15.68 7.35 -9.95
C ASP A 73 14.26 6.87 -9.64
N ILE A 74 13.88 6.94 -8.38
CA ILE A 74 12.52 6.57 -7.95
C ILE A 74 11.49 7.54 -8.52
N LYS A 75 11.78 8.84 -8.55
CA LYS A 75 10.88 9.84 -9.13
C LYS A 75 10.66 9.62 -10.63
N ASN A 76 11.72 9.26 -11.35
CA ASN A 76 11.68 9.05 -12.79
C ASN A 76 11.00 7.72 -13.18
N ASN A 77 11.11 6.72 -12.31
CA ASN A 77 10.54 5.38 -12.52
C ASN A 77 9.21 5.17 -11.77
N ALA A 78 8.74 6.17 -11.02
CA ALA A 78 7.47 6.08 -10.33
C ALA A 78 6.34 6.01 -11.35
N ASN A 79 5.69 4.86 -11.45
CA ASN A 79 4.49 4.71 -12.24
C ASN A 79 3.34 5.43 -11.53
N LEU A 80 3.02 6.62 -12.01
CA LEU A 80 1.92 7.45 -11.49
C LEU A 80 0.55 7.07 -12.10
N VAL A 81 0.49 5.94 -12.82
CA VAL A 81 -0.74 5.44 -13.39
C VAL A 81 -1.61 4.85 -12.28
N GLY A 82 -2.74 5.46 -12.05
CA GLY A 82 -3.72 5.03 -11.05
C GLY A 82 -4.31 6.17 -10.22
N GLU A 83 -5.29 5.86 -9.38
CA GLU A 83 -5.86 6.83 -8.44
C GLU A 83 -4.91 7.04 -7.24
N GLY A 84 -3.82 7.77 -7.42
CA GLY A 84 -2.83 8.11 -6.38
C GLY A 84 -3.37 8.86 -5.17
N LEU A 85 -4.67 9.07 -5.12
CA LEU A 85 -5.38 9.75 -4.02
C LEU A 85 -5.94 8.79 -2.98
N ILE A 86 -5.94 7.48 -3.27
CA ILE A 86 -6.49 6.47 -2.37
C ILE A 86 -5.43 6.12 -1.32
N MET A 87 -5.81 6.26 -0.07
CA MET A 87 -4.97 5.92 1.08
C MET A 87 -4.92 4.41 1.27
N GLY A 88 -3.73 3.88 1.39
CA GLY A 88 -3.48 2.46 1.60
C GLY A 88 -3.44 2.02 3.06
N GLY A 89 -2.85 0.87 3.26
CA GLY A 89 -2.63 0.26 4.56
C GLY A 89 -2.13 -1.17 4.46
N LEU A 90 -2.19 -1.89 5.58
CA LEU A 90 -1.73 -3.27 5.68
C LEU A 90 -2.71 -4.08 6.54
N PHE A 91 -2.94 -5.32 6.14
CA PHE A 91 -3.60 -6.33 6.95
C PHE A 91 -2.66 -7.51 7.20
N VAL A 92 -2.70 -8.05 8.41
CA VAL A 92 -2.24 -9.41 8.68
C VAL A 92 -3.49 -10.27 8.85
N VAL A 93 -3.58 -11.33 8.07
CA VAL A 93 -4.75 -12.21 8.02
C VAL A 93 -4.34 -13.61 8.44
N ASN A 94 -5.11 -14.23 9.31
CA ASN A 94 -4.97 -15.64 9.67
C ASN A 94 -6.23 -16.38 9.22
N ARG A 95 -6.10 -17.21 8.17
CA ARG A 95 -7.21 -17.92 7.54
C ARG A 95 -8.39 -16.97 7.26
N ASP A 96 -9.39 -16.93 8.13
CA ASP A 96 -10.64 -16.19 7.93
C ASP A 96 -10.73 -14.90 8.77
N ALA A 97 -9.67 -14.58 9.53
CA ALA A 97 -9.67 -13.44 10.44
C ALA A 97 -8.56 -12.43 10.14
N VAL A 98 -8.91 -11.15 10.19
CA VAL A 98 -7.94 -10.07 10.24
C VAL A 98 -7.42 -9.95 11.67
N VAL A 99 -6.14 -10.25 11.88
CA VAL A 99 -5.51 -10.21 13.22
C VAL A 99 -4.83 -8.87 13.49
N TYR A 100 -4.45 -8.16 12.43
CA TYR A 100 -3.89 -6.81 12.54
C TYR A 100 -4.31 -5.95 11.34
N GLN A 101 -4.53 -4.67 11.59
CA GLN A 101 -4.85 -3.69 10.56
C GLN A 101 -4.11 -2.39 10.81
N HIS A 102 -3.35 -1.96 9.82
CA HIS A 102 -2.78 -0.61 9.78
C HIS A 102 -3.43 0.20 8.65
N LYS A 103 -3.84 1.43 8.96
CA LYS A 103 -4.38 2.39 7.97
C LYS A 103 -3.42 3.54 7.83
N GLU A 104 -2.95 3.80 6.63
CA GLU A 104 -2.14 5.00 6.38
C GLU A 104 -2.88 6.25 6.89
N LYS A 105 -2.20 7.04 7.70
CA LYS A 105 -2.71 8.34 8.16
C LYS A 105 -2.33 9.47 7.21
N ASP A 106 -1.22 9.27 6.52
CA ASP A 106 -0.69 10.16 5.49
C ASP A 106 0.01 9.32 4.43
N PHE A 107 0.15 9.85 3.20
CA PHE A 107 0.83 9.14 2.12
C PHE A 107 2.23 8.70 2.52
N GLY A 108 2.52 7.42 2.29
CA GLY A 108 3.80 6.80 2.62
C GLY A 108 4.05 6.63 4.12
N THR A 109 3.01 6.72 4.99
CA THR A 109 3.15 6.25 6.37
C THR A 109 3.17 4.73 6.37
N VAL A 110 4.21 4.16 6.95
CA VAL A 110 4.37 2.71 7.04
C VAL A 110 3.84 2.18 8.37
N ALA A 111 3.40 0.94 8.38
CA ALA A 111 3.06 0.25 9.62
C ALA A 111 4.32 0.08 10.49
N PRO A 112 4.24 0.23 11.82
CA PRO A 112 5.35 -0.07 12.72
C PRO A 112 5.76 -1.54 12.57
N ILE A 113 7.00 -1.79 12.18
CA ILE A 113 7.47 -3.14 11.86
C ILE A 113 7.33 -4.11 13.05
N ALA A 114 7.56 -3.61 14.27
CA ALA A 114 7.43 -4.41 15.48
C ALA A 114 6.00 -4.95 15.69
N GLU A 115 4.99 -4.09 15.49
CA GLU A 115 3.58 -4.48 15.60
C GLU A 115 3.18 -5.49 14.52
N VAL A 116 3.72 -5.33 13.32
CA VAL A 116 3.45 -6.25 12.21
C VAL A 116 4.05 -7.62 12.49
N LEU A 117 5.31 -7.68 12.98
CA LEU A 117 5.98 -8.94 13.31
C LEU A 117 5.27 -9.65 14.48
N GLU A 118 4.89 -8.94 15.53
CA GLU A 118 4.12 -9.49 16.65
C GLU A 118 2.80 -10.11 16.14
N ALA A 119 2.07 -9.39 15.31
CA ALA A 119 0.81 -9.89 14.74
C ALA A 119 1.01 -11.13 13.84
N VAL A 120 2.11 -11.20 13.12
CA VAL A 120 2.46 -12.38 12.31
C VAL A 120 2.79 -13.56 13.20
N ASP A 121 3.58 -13.38 14.25
CA ASP A 121 3.93 -14.43 15.19
C ASP A 121 2.68 -14.98 15.90
N ASP A 122 1.78 -14.12 16.36
CA ASP A 122 0.50 -14.51 16.95
C ASP A 122 -0.37 -15.31 15.99
N ALA A 123 -0.44 -14.85 14.72
CA ALA A 123 -1.18 -15.55 13.67
C ALA A 123 -0.63 -16.97 13.43
N VAL A 124 0.68 -17.12 13.40
CA VAL A 124 1.36 -18.42 13.20
C VAL A 124 1.13 -19.36 14.40
N GLN A 125 1.20 -18.83 15.64
CA GLN A 125 0.97 -19.64 16.83
C GLN A 125 -0.49 -20.10 16.94
N ALA A 126 -1.44 -19.25 16.58
CA ALA A 126 -2.86 -19.62 16.56
C ALA A 126 -3.19 -20.71 15.53
N THR A 127 -2.39 -20.84 14.46
CA THR A 127 -2.59 -21.88 13.42
C THR A 127 -2.06 -23.25 13.84
N LYS A 128 -1.18 -23.31 14.86
CA LYS A 128 -0.58 -24.57 15.35
C LYS A 128 -1.42 -25.28 16.41
N LYS A 129 -2.50 -24.67 16.86
CA LYS A 129 -3.47 -25.27 17.79
C LYS A 129 -4.64 -25.85 17.02
#